data_68276d26e342c9827bba1783ab675571
#
_entry.id   68276d26e342c9827bba1783ab675571
#
_cell.length_a   1.000
_cell.length_b   1.000
_cell.length_c   1.000
_cell.angle_alpha   90.00
_cell.angle_beta   90.00
_cell.angle_gamma   90.00
#
_symmetry.space_group_name_H-M   'P 1'
#
loop_
_entity.id
_entity.type
_entity.pdbx_description
1 polymer ?
#
loop_
_entity_poly.entity_id
_entity_poly.type
_entity_poly.pdbx_seq_one_letter_code
_entity_poly.pdbx_strand_id
1 'polypeptide(L)'
;DQGPFISDTLRIDPTTSELEAQVEIYRMMRPGEPPTKEAAQNLFNNLFFTAERYDLSAVGRMKFNRRLGRDTEEGDGVLSREDIVDVLKELINIRNGNGVVDDIDHLGNRRVRCVGEMAENQFRVGLVRVERAVRERLSLAESEGLMPQELINSKPVSAAIKEFFGSSQLSQFMDQNNPLSEVTHKRRVSALG
;
A
#
# COMPACT_ATOMS: atom_id res chain seq x y z
N ASP A 1 -13.74 -14.02 -23.00
CA ASP A 1 -12.93 -13.05 -23.72
C ASP A 1 -13.78 -12.41 -24.81
N GLN A 2 -14.32 -11.22 -24.54
CA GLN A 2 -15.12 -10.47 -25.53
C GLN A 2 -14.20 -9.70 -26.49
N GLY A 3 -13.25 -10.39 -27.07
CA GLY A 3 -12.21 -9.89 -27.94
C GLY A 3 -10.93 -10.69 -27.75
N PRO A 4 -9.92 -10.51 -28.61
CA PRO A 4 -8.70 -11.34 -28.56
C PRO A 4 -7.67 -10.88 -27.51
N PHE A 5 -8.09 -10.19 -26.45
CA PHE A 5 -7.16 -9.53 -25.51
C PHE A 5 -6.38 -10.51 -24.66
N ILE A 6 -7.07 -11.38 -23.92
CA ILE A 6 -6.42 -12.38 -23.05
C ILE A 6 -5.76 -13.47 -23.90
N SER A 7 -6.46 -13.99 -24.90
CA SER A 7 -5.94 -15.05 -25.77
C SER A 7 -4.69 -14.62 -26.53
N ASP A 8 -4.63 -13.40 -27.05
CA ASP A 8 -3.44 -12.88 -27.72
C ASP A 8 -2.30 -12.62 -26.73
N THR A 9 -2.59 -12.13 -25.52
CA THR A 9 -1.59 -11.97 -24.47
C THR A 9 -0.98 -13.30 -24.07
N LEU A 10 -1.78 -14.33 -23.86
CA LEU A 10 -1.30 -15.67 -23.51
C LEU A 10 -0.52 -16.33 -24.67
N ARG A 11 -0.86 -16.03 -25.92
CA ARG A 11 -0.13 -16.53 -27.10
C ARG A 11 1.27 -15.94 -27.23
N ILE A 12 1.45 -14.68 -26.82
CA ILE A 12 2.74 -13.98 -26.88
C ILE A 12 3.60 -14.29 -25.65
N ASP A 13 2.99 -14.68 -24.54
CA ASP A 13 3.67 -14.96 -23.27
C ASP A 13 4.60 -16.19 -23.44
N PRO A 14 5.92 -16.03 -23.22
CA PRO A 14 6.88 -17.13 -23.33
C PRO A 14 6.81 -18.12 -22.16
N THR A 15 6.10 -17.79 -21.08
CA THR A 15 6.02 -18.60 -19.86
C THR A 15 5.01 -19.73 -20.03
N THR A 16 5.37 -20.94 -19.58
CA THR A 16 4.52 -22.13 -19.66
C THR A 16 4.05 -22.65 -18.31
N SER A 17 4.64 -22.15 -17.23
CA SER A 17 4.32 -22.54 -15.86
C SER A 17 4.20 -21.36 -14.93
N GLU A 18 3.47 -21.53 -13.81
CA GLU A 18 3.31 -20.52 -12.78
C GLU A 18 4.67 -20.04 -12.25
N LEU A 19 5.61 -20.95 -12.03
CA LEU A 19 6.93 -20.62 -11.53
C LEU A 19 7.74 -19.77 -12.53
N GLU A 20 7.67 -20.08 -13.82
CA GLU A 20 8.33 -19.28 -14.85
C GLU A 20 7.76 -17.86 -14.91
N ALA A 21 6.44 -17.72 -14.81
CA ALA A 21 5.80 -16.42 -14.74
C ALA A 21 6.25 -15.61 -13.51
N GLN A 22 6.32 -16.22 -12.34
CA GLN A 22 6.82 -15.58 -11.12
C GLN A 22 8.29 -15.15 -11.25
N VAL A 23 9.13 -15.94 -11.89
CA VAL A 23 10.54 -15.62 -12.16
C VAL A 23 10.66 -14.43 -13.12
N GLU A 24 9.84 -14.37 -14.16
CA GLU A 24 9.86 -13.23 -15.09
C GLU A 24 9.35 -11.95 -14.40
N ILE A 25 8.32 -12.03 -13.57
CA ILE A 25 7.87 -10.90 -12.73
C ILE A 25 9.00 -10.42 -11.80
N TYR A 26 9.72 -11.36 -11.18
CA TYR A 26 10.86 -11.04 -10.33
C TYR A 26 11.95 -10.28 -11.09
N ARG A 27 12.30 -10.74 -12.30
CA ARG A 27 13.29 -10.06 -13.16
C ARG A 27 12.89 -8.65 -13.54
N MET A 28 11.59 -8.45 -13.82
CA MET A 28 11.07 -7.12 -14.14
C MET A 28 11.12 -6.17 -12.95
N MET A 29 10.81 -6.65 -11.75
CA MET A 29 10.75 -5.83 -10.54
C MET A 29 12.12 -5.59 -9.89
N ARG A 30 13.06 -6.54 -10.06
CA ARG A 30 14.42 -6.47 -9.51
C ARG A 30 15.45 -6.79 -10.59
N PRO A 31 15.68 -5.88 -11.53
CA PRO A 31 16.67 -6.07 -12.58
C PRO A 31 18.07 -6.20 -11.96
N GLY A 32 18.81 -7.20 -12.43
CA GLY A 32 20.20 -7.44 -11.99
C GLY A 32 20.36 -8.40 -10.81
N GLU A 33 19.29 -8.81 -10.13
CA GLU A 33 19.35 -9.86 -9.11
C GLU A 33 19.07 -11.24 -9.73
N PRO A 34 19.87 -12.28 -9.42
CA PRO A 34 19.58 -13.62 -9.90
C PRO A 34 18.30 -14.16 -9.24
N PRO A 35 17.30 -14.57 -10.02
CA PRO A 35 16.05 -15.07 -9.46
C PRO A 35 16.25 -16.49 -8.90
N THR A 36 15.94 -16.68 -7.62
CA THR A 36 15.75 -18.01 -7.04
C THR A 36 14.26 -18.32 -6.97
N LYS A 37 13.89 -19.60 -7.00
CA LYS A 37 12.49 -20.03 -6.91
C LYS A 37 11.79 -19.45 -5.69
N GLU A 38 12.43 -19.57 -4.54
CA GLU A 38 11.88 -19.10 -3.25
C GLU A 38 11.74 -17.57 -3.23
N ALA A 39 12.73 -16.84 -3.73
CA ALA A 39 12.69 -15.38 -3.78
C ALA A 39 11.58 -14.88 -4.73
N ALA A 40 11.39 -15.53 -5.88
CA ALA A 40 10.36 -15.20 -6.84
C ALA A 40 8.95 -15.46 -6.27
N GLN A 41 8.74 -16.62 -5.62
CA GLN A 41 7.48 -16.95 -4.96
C GLN A 41 7.16 -15.99 -3.82
N ASN A 42 8.15 -15.69 -2.96
CA ASN A 42 7.98 -14.77 -1.85
C ASN A 42 7.66 -13.34 -2.33
N LEU A 43 8.35 -12.88 -3.37
CA LEU A 43 8.07 -11.57 -3.96
C LEU A 43 6.64 -11.52 -4.47
N PHE A 44 6.23 -12.50 -5.26
CA PHE A 44 4.89 -12.57 -5.85
C PHE A 44 3.79 -12.63 -4.79
N ASN A 45 3.95 -13.49 -3.78
CA ASN A 45 2.99 -13.59 -2.68
C ASN A 45 2.89 -12.29 -1.86
N ASN A 46 4.01 -11.60 -1.68
CA ASN A 46 4.05 -10.34 -0.94
C ASN A 46 3.45 -9.14 -1.71
N LEU A 47 3.21 -9.26 -3.01
CA LEU A 47 2.61 -8.17 -3.79
C LEU A 47 1.16 -7.91 -3.39
N PHE A 48 0.33 -8.96 -3.31
CA PHE A 48 -1.12 -8.81 -3.16
C PHE A 48 -1.77 -9.80 -2.19
N PHE A 49 -1.09 -10.88 -1.80
CA PHE A 49 -1.69 -12.03 -1.11
C PHE A 49 -1.31 -12.15 0.36
N THR A 50 -0.44 -11.28 0.86
CA THR A 50 0.04 -11.33 2.25
C THR A 50 -0.47 -10.12 3.03
N ALA A 51 -1.20 -10.36 4.11
CA ALA A 51 -1.81 -9.32 4.94
C ALA A 51 -0.80 -8.33 5.56
N GLU A 52 0.44 -8.74 5.77
CA GLU A 52 1.51 -7.88 6.28
C GLU A 52 1.99 -6.84 5.26
N ARG A 53 1.75 -7.07 3.97
CA ARG A 53 2.25 -6.25 2.87
C ARG A 53 1.18 -5.54 2.07
N TYR A 54 -0.03 -6.08 2.06
CA TYR A 54 -1.15 -5.58 1.29
C TYR A 54 -2.43 -5.61 2.10
N ASP A 55 -3.13 -4.50 2.16
CA ASP A 55 -4.42 -4.37 2.83
C ASP A 55 -5.30 -3.35 2.10
N LEU A 56 -6.43 -3.82 1.59
CA LEU A 56 -7.46 -2.98 0.99
C LEU A 56 -8.24 -2.16 2.05
N SER A 57 -8.17 -2.55 3.31
CA SER A 57 -9.09 -2.13 4.38
C SER A 57 -10.55 -2.56 4.14
N ALA A 58 -11.39 -2.45 5.14
CA ALA A 58 -12.81 -2.79 5.02
C ALA A 58 -13.53 -1.90 3.99
N VAL A 59 -13.25 -0.59 4.00
CA VAL A 59 -13.84 0.37 3.05
C VAL A 59 -13.35 0.10 1.63
N GLY A 60 -12.07 -0.19 1.45
CA GLY A 60 -11.49 -0.53 0.15
C GLY A 60 -12.11 -1.80 -0.41
N ARG A 61 -12.27 -2.85 0.41
CA ARG A 61 -12.94 -4.10 0.00
C ARG A 61 -14.39 -3.88 -0.37
N MET A 62 -15.14 -3.10 0.40
CA MET A 62 -16.52 -2.76 0.08
C MET A 62 -16.63 -2.06 -1.29
N LYS A 63 -15.81 -1.05 -1.54
CA LYS A 63 -15.79 -0.32 -2.81
C LYS A 63 -15.37 -1.21 -3.98
N PHE A 64 -14.39 -2.07 -3.77
CA PHE A 64 -13.93 -3.05 -4.75
C PHE A 64 -15.06 -4.01 -5.15
N ASN A 65 -15.73 -4.60 -4.16
CA ASN A 65 -16.84 -5.52 -4.41
C ASN A 65 -18.00 -4.83 -5.12
N ARG A 66 -18.35 -3.62 -4.68
CA ARG A 66 -19.40 -2.82 -5.33
C ARG A 66 -19.05 -2.49 -6.79
N ARG A 67 -17.81 -2.15 -7.07
CA ARG A 67 -17.35 -1.86 -8.43
C ARG A 67 -17.45 -3.07 -9.35
N LEU A 68 -17.18 -4.24 -8.85
CA LEU A 68 -17.30 -5.51 -9.58
C LEU A 68 -18.71 -6.11 -9.59
N GLY A 69 -19.69 -5.42 -9.00
CA GLY A 69 -21.10 -5.90 -8.97
C GLY A 69 -21.31 -7.12 -8.08
N ARG A 70 -20.48 -7.31 -7.05
CA ARG A 70 -20.66 -8.40 -6.08
C ARG A 70 -21.69 -8.03 -5.03
N ASP A 71 -22.49 -8.99 -4.60
CA ASP A 71 -23.55 -8.80 -3.61
C ASP A 71 -23.03 -8.67 -2.16
N THR A 72 -21.78 -9.06 -1.92
CA THR A 72 -21.16 -9.00 -0.59
C THR A 72 -20.33 -7.72 -0.43
N GLU A 73 -20.55 -7.00 0.68
CA GLU A 73 -19.75 -5.83 1.05
C GLU A 73 -18.50 -6.20 1.87
N GLU A 74 -18.46 -7.40 2.44
CA GLU A 74 -17.38 -7.90 3.27
C GLU A 74 -16.41 -8.81 2.51
N GLY A 75 -15.20 -8.99 3.04
CA GLY A 75 -14.19 -9.88 2.51
C GLY A 75 -12.80 -9.58 3.07
N ASP A 76 -11.85 -10.40 2.69
CA ASP A 76 -10.46 -10.28 3.12
C ASP A 76 -9.81 -8.99 2.61
N GLY A 77 -8.91 -8.41 3.40
CA GLY A 77 -8.12 -7.23 3.01
C GLY A 77 -7.09 -7.52 1.90
N VAL A 78 -6.76 -8.79 1.68
CA VAL A 78 -5.85 -9.23 0.61
C VAL A 78 -6.63 -9.61 -0.65
N LEU A 79 -5.96 -9.59 -1.80
CA LEU A 79 -6.56 -10.04 -3.04
C LEU A 79 -6.57 -11.56 -3.14
N SER A 80 -7.61 -12.11 -3.79
CA SER A 80 -7.66 -13.50 -4.26
C SER A 80 -7.34 -13.59 -5.76
N ARG A 81 -7.10 -14.78 -6.25
CA ARG A 81 -6.93 -15.03 -7.70
C ARG A 81 -8.19 -14.66 -8.47
N GLU A 82 -9.36 -14.91 -7.89
CA GLU A 82 -10.67 -14.56 -8.46
C GLU A 82 -10.84 -13.05 -8.56
N ASP A 83 -10.38 -12.28 -7.58
CA ASP A 83 -10.39 -10.82 -7.63
C ASP A 83 -9.64 -10.29 -8.86
N ILE A 84 -8.48 -10.86 -9.16
CA ILE A 84 -7.66 -10.47 -10.32
C ILE A 84 -8.40 -10.77 -11.63
N VAL A 85 -9.02 -11.94 -11.73
CA VAL A 85 -9.80 -12.34 -12.91
C VAL A 85 -10.99 -11.41 -13.11
N ASP A 86 -11.72 -11.07 -12.06
CA ASP A 86 -12.87 -10.18 -12.13
C ASP A 86 -12.47 -8.74 -12.51
N VAL A 87 -11.33 -8.26 -12.01
CA VAL A 87 -10.77 -6.96 -12.45
C VAL A 87 -10.44 -6.98 -13.93
N LEU A 88 -9.81 -8.05 -14.43
CA LEU A 88 -9.51 -8.18 -15.87
C LEU A 88 -10.78 -8.21 -16.72
N LYS A 89 -11.82 -8.91 -16.27
CA LYS A 89 -13.14 -8.89 -16.95
C LYS A 89 -13.70 -7.47 -17.02
N GLU A 90 -13.68 -6.74 -15.91
CA GLU A 90 -14.20 -5.38 -15.88
C GLU A 90 -13.38 -4.43 -16.76
N LEU A 91 -12.06 -4.55 -16.78
CA LEU A 91 -11.20 -3.77 -17.68
C LEU A 91 -11.54 -4.03 -19.16
N ILE A 92 -11.79 -5.27 -19.54
CA ILE A 92 -12.20 -5.64 -20.90
C ILE A 92 -13.58 -5.07 -21.21
N ASN A 93 -14.54 -5.15 -20.28
CA ASN A 93 -15.87 -4.56 -20.45
C ASN A 93 -15.81 -3.05 -20.71
N ILE A 94 -15.01 -2.33 -19.92
CA ILE A 94 -14.79 -0.88 -20.10
C ILE A 94 -14.17 -0.59 -21.47
N ARG A 95 -13.15 -1.37 -21.86
CA ARG A 95 -12.51 -1.23 -23.18
C ARG A 95 -13.48 -1.45 -24.33
N ASN A 96 -14.42 -2.37 -24.19
CA ASN A 96 -15.46 -2.66 -25.18
C ASN A 96 -16.64 -1.65 -25.15
N GLY A 97 -16.57 -0.63 -24.31
CA GLY A 97 -17.60 0.40 -24.20
C GLY A 97 -18.81 0.02 -23.34
N ASN A 98 -18.74 -1.10 -22.60
CA ASN A 98 -19.82 -1.60 -21.74
C ASN A 98 -19.70 -1.14 -20.27
N GLY A 99 -18.84 -0.18 -19.98
CA GLY A 99 -18.60 0.34 -18.64
C GLY A 99 -18.19 1.81 -18.66
N VAL A 100 -18.08 2.39 -17.49
CA VAL A 100 -17.69 3.79 -17.28
C VAL A 100 -16.37 3.83 -16.52
N VAL A 101 -15.46 4.68 -16.96
CA VAL A 101 -14.21 4.96 -16.24
C VAL A 101 -14.52 5.83 -15.02
N ASP A 102 -13.99 5.45 -13.85
CA ASP A 102 -14.15 6.23 -12.63
C ASP A 102 -13.33 7.52 -12.67
N ASP A 103 -13.90 8.60 -12.15
CA ASP A 103 -13.18 9.83 -11.88
C ASP A 103 -12.37 9.66 -10.58
N ILE A 104 -11.06 9.47 -10.72
CA ILE A 104 -10.15 9.26 -9.59
C ILE A 104 -9.96 10.52 -8.72
N ASP A 105 -10.24 11.71 -9.25
CA ASP A 105 -10.11 12.98 -8.54
C ASP A 105 -11.39 13.36 -7.78
N HIS A 106 -12.48 12.70 -8.05
CA HIS A 106 -13.73 12.91 -7.33
C HIS A 106 -13.58 12.51 -5.85
N LEU A 107 -13.98 13.38 -4.92
CA LEU A 107 -13.84 13.13 -3.47
C LEU A 107 -14.66 11.93 -2.95
N GLY A 108 -15.57 11.39 -3.74
CA GLY A 108 -16.19 10.08 -3.47
C GLY A 108 -15.23 8.90 -3.65
N ASN A 109 -14.20 9.05 -4.47
CA ASN A 109 -13.18 8.04 -4.76
C ASN A 109 -11.82 8.36 -4.10
N ARG A 110 -11.62 9.59 -3.70
CA ARG A 110 -10.39 10.06 -3.07
C ARG A 110 -10.66 10.46 -1.62
N ARG A 111 -9.99 9.81 -0.70
CA ARG A 111 -10.17 10.02 0.74
C ARG A 111 -9.33 11.21 1.24
N VAL A 112 -9.92 12.02 2.12
CA VAL A 112 -9.19 13.07 2.84
C VAL A 112 -8.67 12.52 4.16
N ARG A 113 -7.39 12.71 4.44
CA ARG A 113 -6.73 12.28 5.68
C ARG A 113 -6.57 13.46 6.63
N CYS A 114 -6.94 13.24 7.91
CA CYS A 114 -6.72 14.22 8.98
C CYS A 114 -5.29 14.14 9.54
N VAL A 115 -4.90 15.17 10.29
CA VAL A 115 -3.58 15.22 10.96
C VAL A 115 -3.33 14.04 11.88
N GLY A 116 -4.36 13.53 12.56
CA GLY A 116 -4.26 12.35 13.44
C GLY A 116 -3.76 11.11 12.69
N GLU A 117 -4.33 10.83 11.53
CA GLU A 117 -3.91 9.70 10.70
C GLU A 117 -2.49 9.90 10.14
N MET A 118 -2.15 11.11 9.73
CA MET A 118 -0.79 11.42 9.26
C MET A 118 0.24 11.27 10.38
N ALA A 119 -0.08 11.71 11.60
CA ALA A 119 0.77 11.52 12.77
C ALA A 119 0.92 10.04 13.15
N GLU A 120 -0.16 9.25 13.07
CA GLU A 120 -0.12 7.79 13.26
C GLU A 120 0.81 7.12 12.26
N ASN A 121 0.76 7.50 11.00
CA ASN A 121 1.65 6.96 9.97
C ASN A 121 3.12 7.25 10.28
N GLN A 122 3.44 8.45 10.75
CA GLN A 122 4.82 8.79 11.16
C GLN A 122 5.25 8.04 12.43
N PHE A 123 4.35 7.86 13.38
CA PHE A 123 4.60 7.03 14.55
C PHE A 123 4.91 5.58 14.14
N ARG A 124 4.13 5.02 13.23
CA ARG A 124 4.36 3.68 12.65
C ARG A 124 5.73 3.56 11.98
N VAL A 125 6.15 4.55 11.19
CA VAL A 125 7.50 4.61 10.60
C VAL A 125 8.57 4.58 11.70
N GLY A 126 8.38 5.34 12.77
CA GLY A 126 9.26 5.33 13.92
C GLY A 126 9.36 3.95 14.60
N LEU A 127 8.22 3.26 14.77
CA LEU A 127 8.17 1.91 15.33
C LEU A 127 8.89 0.87 14.44
N VAL A 128 8.73 0.94 13.13
CA VAL A 128 9.43 0.05 12.19
C VAL A 128 10.95 0.24 12.30
N ARG A 129 11.43 1.47 12.48
CA ARG A 129 12.86 1.75 12.72
C ARG A 129 13.34 1.16 14.04
N VAL A 130 12.53 1.23 15.10
CA VAL A 130 12.83 0.60 16.40
C VAL A 130 12.87 -0.92 16.26
N GLU A 131 11.87 -1.51 15.63
CA GLU A 131 11.81 -2.97 15.38
C GLU A 131 13.06 -3.45 14.65
N ARG A 132 13.45 -2.76 13.58
CA ARG A 132 14.65 -3.09 12.82
C ARG A 132 15.92 -3.03 13.69
N ALA A 133 16.07 -1.97 14.47
CA ALA A 133 17.21 -1.82 15.37
C ALA A 133 17.25 -2.90 16.45
N VAL A 134 16.11 -3.28 17.01
CA VAL A 134 16.00 -4.37 17.99
C VAL A 134 16.39 -5.70 17.34
N ARG A 135 15.88 -5.98 16.14
CA ARG A 135 16.19 -7.20 15.39
C ARG A 135 17.69 -7.31 15.08
N GLU A 136 18.31 -6.22 14.65
CA GLU A 136 19.75 -6.14 14.40
C GLU A 136 20.56 -6.39 15.69
N ARG A 137 20.17 -5.81 16.82
CA ARG A 137 20.82 -6.03 18.11
C ARG A 137 20.68 -7.47 18.60
N LEU A 138 19.49 -8.06 18.47
CA LEU A 138 19.27 -9.46 18.85
C LEU A 138 20.10 -10.43 18.01
N SER A 139 20.35 -10.13 16.73
CA SER A 139 21.18 -10.97 15.88
C SER A 139 22.67 -10.90 16.20
N LEU A 140 23.12 -9.81 16.81
CA LEU A 140 24.53 -9.58 17.17
C LEU A 140 24.85 -9.91 18.62
N ALA A 141 23.84 -9.99 19.49
CA ALA A 141 24.02 -10.20 20.91
C ALA A 141 24.03 -11.69 21.28
N GLU A 142 24.94 -12.09 22.16
CA GLU A 142 24.80 -13.33 22.93
C GLU A 142 23.57 -13.14 23.82
N SER A 143 22.53 -13.96 23.59
CA SER A 143 21.18 -13.77 24.12
C SER A 143 21.02 -14.03 25.63
N GLU A 144 22.08 -14.32 26.36
CA GLU A 144 22.02 -14.56 27.79
C GLU A 144 22.08 -13.24 28.58
N GLY A 145 20.95 -12.92 29.22
CA GLY A 145 20.88 -11.84 30.23
C GLY A 145 20.45 -10.46 29.72
N LEU A 146 20.08 -10.29 28.44
CA LEU A 146 19.59 -9.03 27.91
C LEU A 146 18.18 -8.70 28.39
N MET A 147 18.00 -7.50 28.93
CA MET A 147 16.68 -6.99 29.32
C MET A 147 16.06 -6.22 28.16
N PRO A 148 14.72 -6.24 28.00
CA PRO A 148 14.03 -5.52 26.91
C PRO A 148 14.35 -4.02 26.86
N GLN A 149 14.57 -3.38 28.02
CA GLN A 149 14.92 -1.96 28.11
C GLN A 149 16.27 -1.61 27.47
N GLU A 150 17.20 -2.56 27.43
CA GLU A 150 18.52 -2.37 26.80
C GLU A 150 18.47 -2.45 25.28
N LEU A 151 17.45 -3.13 24.76
CA LEU A 151 17.24 -3.31 23.32
C LEU A 151 16.43 -2.18 22.69
N ILE A 152 15.46 -1.62 23.45
CA ILE A 152 14.50 -0.64 22.95
C ILE A 152 15.05 0.78 23.09
N ASN A 153 15.06 1.51 21.97
CA ASN A 153 15.39 2.93 21.92
C ASN A 153 14.20 3.72 21.38
N SER A 154 13.68 4.67 22.14
CA SER A 154 12.56 5.52 21.73
C SER A 154 12.94 6.69 20.81
N LYS A 155 14.22 6.97 20.64
CA LYS A 155 14.70 8.11 19.83
C LYS A 155 14.19 8.11 18.39
N PRO A 156 14.15 6.97 17.65
CA PRO A 156 13.63 6.95 16.28
C PRO A 156 12.16 7.38 16.16
N VAL A 157 11.33 7.03 17.15
CA VAL A 157 9.92 7.47 17.19
C VAL A 157 9.83 8.97 17.42
N SER A 158 10.56 9.48 18.43
CA SER A 158 10.60 10.92 18.71
C SER A 158 11.14 11.73 17.53
N ALA A 159 12.14 11.21 16.82
CA ALA A 159 12.71 11.85 15.63
C ALA A 159 11.69 11.90 14.48
N ALA A 160 10.97 10.81 14.21
CA ALA A 160 9.96 10.77 13.15
C ALA A 160 8.82 11.78 13.41
N ILE A 161 8.33 11.86 14.65
CA ILE A 161 7.29 12.82 15.03
C ILE A 161 7.80 14.27 14.94
N LYS A 162 9.01 14.55 15.41
CA LYS A 162 9.61 15.89 15.31
C LYS A 162 9.83 16.31 13.85
N GLU A 163 10.26 15.39 13.00
CA GLU A 163 10.44 15.64 11.56
C GLU A 163 9.10 15.99 10.91
N PHE A 164 8.02 15.26 11.22
CA PHE A 164 6.69 15.53 10.69
C PHE A 164 6.19 16.92 11.08
N PHE A 165 6.21 17.27 12.35
CA PHE A 165 5.72 18.58 12.80
C PHE A 165 6.67 19.74 12.52
N GLY A 166 7.96 19.50 12.36
CA GLY A 166 8.96 20.55 12.13
C GLY A 166 9.34 20.82 10.68
N SER A 167 9.26 19.81 9.82
CA SER A 167 9.82 19.89 8.45
C SER A 167 8.86 19.42 7.36
N SER A 168 7.68 18.92 7.69
CA SER A 168 6.69 18.49 6.70
C SER A 168 6.11 19.69 5.96
N GLN A 169 5.84 19.53 4.67
CA GLN A 169 5.11 20.51 3.86
C GLN A 169 3.68 20.78 4.37
N LEU A 170 3.09 19.84 5.10
CA LEU A 170 1.75 19.94 5.68
C LEU A 170 1.75 20.67 7.03
N SER A 171 2.89 20.76 7.71
CA SER A 171 3.05 21.50 8.94
C SER A 171 3.50 22.93 8.63
N GLN A 172 2.57 23.86 8.67
CA GLN A 172 2.78 25.26 8.31
C GLN A 172 2.42 26.17 9.47
N PHE A 173 2.92 27.42 9.41
CA PHE A 173 2.48 28.45 10.35
C PHE A 173 0.98 28.70 10.21
N MET A 174 0.31 28.77 11.34
CA MET A 174 -1.11 29.10 11.39
C MET A 174 -1.31 30.58 11.09
N ASP A 175 -2.26 30.89 10.24
CA ASP A 175 -2.68 32.26 9.98
C ASP A 175 -3.54 32.74 11.17
N GLN A 176 -3.03 33.70 11.96
CA GLN A 176 -3.64 34.17 13.21
C GLN A 176 -4.02 35.67 13.20
N ASN A 177 -4.09 36.30 12.04
CA ASN A 177 -4.36 37.73 11.95
C ASN A 177 -5.84 38.09 12.20
N ASN A 178 -6.74 37.22 11.78
CA ASN A 178 -8.18 37.44 11.78
C ASN A 178 -8.91 36.11 12.00
N PRO A 179 -9.98 36.09 12.82
CA PRO A 179 -10.72 34.84 13.07
C PRO A 179 -11.22 34.13 11.82
N LEU A 180 -11.62 34.86 10.80
CA LEU A 180 -12.06 34.27 9.52
C LEU A 180 -10.90 33.58 8.78
N SER A 181 -9.72 34.21 8.75
CA SER A 181 -8.51 33.61 8.17
C SER A 181 -8.10 32.34 8.89
N GLU A 182 -8.21 32.30 10.23
CA GLU A 182 -7.94 31.10 11.02
C GLU A 182 -8.86 29.94 10.65
N VAL A 183 -10.17 30.22 10.56
CA VAL A 183 -11.16 29.19 10.19
C VAL A 183 -10.92 28.69 8.77
N THR A 184 -10.65 29.58 7.84
CA THR A 184 -10.35 29.24 6.44
C THR A 184 -9.11 28.36 6.35
N HIS A 185 -8.05 28.70 7.08
CA HIS A 185 -6.82 27.91 7.13
C HIS A 185 -7.03 26.51 7.72
N LYS A 186 -7.80 26.42 8.82
CA LYS A 186 -8.14 25.12 9.45
C LYS A 186 -8.97 24.19 8.55
N ARG A 187 -9.78 24.77 7.65
CA ARG A 187 -10.63 24.03 6.71
C ARG A 187 -9.98 23.78 5.35
N ARG A 188 -8.74 24.12 5.19
CA ARG A 188 -8.01 23.91 3.93
C ARG A 188 -7.80 22.42 3.66
N VAL A 189 -8.15 21.99 2.45
CA VAL A 189 -7.82 20.67 1.92
C VAL A 189 -6.70 20.82 0.90
N SER A 190 -5.65 20.01 1.00
CA SER A 190 -4.49 20.06 0.14
C SER A 190 -4.24 18.72 -0.54
N ALA A 191 -3.78 18.76 -1.79
CA ALA A 191 -3.33 17.59 -2.52
C ALA A 191 -1.85 17.24 -2.25
N LEU A 192 -1.17 17.99 -1.36
CA LEU A 192 0.20 17.73 -0.92
C LEU A 192 0.27 16.52 0.01
N GLY A 193 1.29 15.68 -0.17
CA GLY A 193 1.54 14.53 0.72
C GLY A 193 1.45 13.19 0.06
#